data_8cbba38b86e30070908608d2cae46385
#
_entry.id   8cbba38b86e30070908608d2cae46385
#
_cell.length_a   1.000
_cell.length_b   1.000
_cell.length_c   1.000
_cell.angle_alpha   90.00
_cell.angle_beta   90.00
_cell.angle_gamma   90.00
#
_symmetry.space_group_name_H-M   'P 1'
#
loop_
_entity.id
_entity.type
_entity.pdbx_description
1 polymer ?
#
loop_
_entity_poly.entity_id
_entity_poly.type
_entity_poly.pdbx_seq_one_letter_code
_entity_poly.pdbx_strand_id
1 'polypeptide(L)'
;MDTFEAISSRRAIKKFDPNHKMTSEEVDSLMKLTILSPTSYNQQNWRFVTVTDQSIKEKIGIAARNQAQPVDGSLVILLCGNMSAWKDDPLRYWQNHPTEKQELVKASLEKKYSDSPQNRRDEAIRSCGFAGQTIML
;
A
#
# COMPACT_ATOMS: atom_id res chain seq x y z
N MET A 1 -13.41 18.55 4.22
CA MET A 1 -14.21 17.33 3.93
C MET A 1 -14.11 16.44 5.15
N ASP A 2 -15.22 16.00 5.70
CA ASP A 2 -15.20 15.06 6.82
C ASP A 2 -15.13 13.59 6.31
N THR A 3 -14.96 12.64 7.22
CA THR A 3 -14.80 11.23 6.87
C THR A 3 -16.04 10.65 6.16
N PHE A 4 -17.24 11.02 6.60
CA PHE A 4 -18.48 10.54 5.98
C PHE A 4 -18.63 11.07 4.56
N GLU A 5 -18.30 12.33 4.35
CA GLU A 5 -18.30 12.97 3.04
C GLU A 5 -17.26 12.32 2.11
N ALA A 6 -16.04 12.08 2.59
CA ALA A 6 -14.99 11.40 1.82
C ALA A 6 -15.45 10.01 1.34
N ILE A 7 -16.00 9.19 2.25
CA ILE A 7 -16.48 7.85 1.93
C ILE A 7 -17.66 7.89 0.95
N SER A 8 -18.64 8.77 1.19
CA SER A 8 -19.88 8.82 0.41
C SER A 8 -19.69 9.43 -0.99
N SER A 9 -18.72 10.35 -1.14
CA SER A 9 -18.45 11.04 -2.40
C SER A 9 -17.39 10.36 -3.28
N ARG A 10 -16.51 9.50 -2.70
CA ARG A 10 -15.46 8.83 -3.46
C ARG A 10 -16.02 8.08 -4.68
N ARG A 11 -15.44 8.31 -5.85
CA ARG A 11 -15.75 7.58 -7.09
C ARG A 11 -14.45 7.11 -7.76
N ALA A 12 -14.56 6.10 -8.62
CA ALA A 12 -13.48 5.69 -9.51
C ALA A 12 -13.38 6.71 -10.67
N ILE A 13 -12.51 7.69 -10.50
CA ILE A 13 -12.26 8.72 -11.49
C ILE A 13 -11.67 8.08 -12.75
N LYS A 14 -12.23 8.41 -13.93
CA LYS A 14 -11.83 7.84 -15.21
C LYS A 14 -11.06 8.80 -16.11
N LYS A 15 -11.14 10.10 -15.81
CA LYS A 15 -10.43 11.13 -16.58
C LYS A 15 -9.61 11.97 -15.63
N PHE A 16 -8.33 12.07 -15.91
CA PHE A 16 -7.38 12.90 -15.19
C PHE A 16 -6.96 14.07 -16.07
N ASP A 17 -6.56 15.19 -15.45
CA ASP A 17 -5.93 16.29 -16.16
C ASP A 17 -4.46 15.93 -16.45
N PRO A 18 -4.07 15.74 -17.72
CA PRO A 18 -2.70 15.34 -18.04
C PRO A 18 -1.67 16.45 -17.77
N ASN A 19 -2.15 17.71 -17.61
CA ASN A 19 -1.28 18.85 -17.32
C ASN A 19 -1.01 19.02 -15.81
N HIS A 20 -1.86 18.43 -14.96
CA HIS A 20 -1.65 18.49 -13.51
C HIS A 20 -0.49 17.59 -13.08
N LYS A 21 0.40 18.13 -12.27
CA LYS A 21 1.53 17.38 -11.67
C LYS A 21 1.52 17.60 -10.17
N MET A 22 1.43 16.52 -9.43
CA MET A 22 1.58 16.55 -7.97
C MET A 22 3.02 16.97 -7.63
N THR A 23 3.15 17.80 -6.62
CA THR A 23 4.46 18.16 -6.05
C THR A 23 5.03 17.00 -5.22
N SER A 24 6.32 17.05 -4.93
CA SER A 24 6.96 16.07 -4.04
C SER A 24 6.32 16.07 -2.65
N GLU A 25 5.96 17.25 -2.14
CA GLU A 25 5.32 17.45 -0.84
C GLU A 25 3.92 16.82 -0.78
N GLU A 26 3.15 16.91 -1.86
CA GLU A 26 1.83 16.27 -1.97
C GLU A 26 1.96 14.75 -1.99
N VAL A 27 2.91 14.22 -2.77
CA VAL A 27 3.20 12.77 -2.81
C VAL A 27 3.65 12.27 -1.44
N ASP A 28 4.59 12.96 -0.78
CA ASP A 28 5.07 12.62 0.55
C ASP A 28 3.96 12.64 1.59
N SER A 29 3.08 13.64 1.54
CA SER A 29 1.92 13.75 2.43
C SER A 29 0.95 12.59 2.24
N LEU A 30 0.64 12.24 0.99
CA LEU A 30 -0.19 11.09 0.65
C LEU A 30 0.43 9.78 1.19
N MET A 31 1.72 9.57 0.98
CA MET A 31 2.39 8.36 1.42
C MET A 31 2.49 8.26 2.95
N LYS A 32 2.73 9.38 3.65
CA LYS A 32 2.70 9.43 5.12
C LYS A 32 1.35 9.03 5.69
N LEU A 33 0.25 9.41 5.07
CA LEU A 33 -1.09 8.97 5.48
C LEU A 33 -1.33 7.50 5.12
N THR A 34 -0.89 7.08 3.95
CA THR A 34 -1.07 5.70 3.46
C THR A 34 -0.44 4.66 4.39
N ILE A 35 0.75 4.92 4.92
CA ILE A 35 1.45 3.98 5.83
C ILE A 35 0.79 3.87 7.22
N LEU A 36 -0.20 4.69 7.54
CA LEU A 36 -1.01 4.56 8.75
C LEU A 36 -2.12 3.50 8.61
N SER A 37 -2.30 2.93 7.42
CA SER A 37 -3.27 1.85 7.19
C SER A 37 -2.96 0.64 8.07
N PRO A 38 -3.98 -0.07 8.60
CA PRO A 38 -3.76 -1.20 9.50
C PRO A 38 -3.19 -2.41 8.78
N THR A 39 -2.33 -3.17 9.47
CA THR A 39 -1.89 -4.51 9.05
C THR A 39 -1.84 -5.46 10.24
N SER A 40 -2.00 -6.74 10.01
CA SER A 40 -1.88 -7.77 11.04
C SER A 40 -0.50 -7.69 11.70
N TYR A 41 -0.47 -7.62 13.03
CA TYR A 41 0.78 -7.45 13.81
C TYR A 41 1.64 -6.25 13.41
N ASN A 42 1.05 -5.24 12.78
CA ASN A 42 1.77 -4.09 12.23
C ASN A 42 2.95 -4.50 11.31
N GLN A 43 2.76 -5.54 10.50
CA GLN A 43 3.82 -6.05 9.62
C GLN A 43 4.18 -5.08 8.50
N GLN A 44 3.26 -4.19 8.12
CA GLN A 44 3.44 -3.23 7.01
C GLN A 44 4.04 -3.91 5.77
N ASN A 45 3.39 -5.00 5.37
CA ASN A 45 3.84 -5.91 4.32
C ASN A 45 3.52 -5.41 2.90
N TRP A 46 3.33 -4.12 2.73
CA TRP A 46 3.28 -3.44 1.43
C TRP A 46 4.63 -2.86 1.03
N ARG A 47 4.77 -2.66 -0.26
CA ARG A 47 5.82 -1.83 -0.86
C ARG A 47 5.14 -0.97 -1.92
N PHE A 48 5.50 0.30 -1.98
CA PHE A 48 4.98 1.24 -2.94
C PHE A 48 6.06 1.60 -3.94
N VAL A 49 5.72 1.54 -5.23
CA VAL A 49 6.59 2.06 -6.29
C VAL A 49 5.83 3.19 -6.96
N THR A 50 6.33 4.41 -6.82
CA THR A 50 5.76 5.61 -7.46
C THR A 50 6.44 5.82 -8.82
N VAL A 51 5.64 6.02 -9.86
CA VAL A 51 6.12 6.19 -11.23
C VAL A 51 5.59 7.52 -11.78
N THR A 52 6.51 8.43 -12.05
CA THR A 52 6.22 9.75 -12.64
C THR A 52 6.75 9.87 -14.09
N ASP A 53 7.71 9.01 -14.47
CA ASP A 53 8.27 9.00 -15.84
C ASP A 53 7.19 8.65 -16.85
N GLN A 54 7.01 9.55 -17.85
CA GLN A 54 5.94 9.43 -18.83
C GLN A 54 6.08 8.18 -19.70
N SER A 55 7.31 7.83 -20.09
CA SER A 55 7.55 6.67 -20.96
C SER A 55 7.23 5.33 -20.25
N ILE A 56 7.46 5.30 -18.93
CA ILE A 56 7.08 4.14 -18.10
C ILE A 56 5.56 4.10 -17.89
N LYS A 57 4.93 5.24 -17.65
CA LYS A 57 3.46 5.34 -17.51
C LYS A 57 2.74 4.88 -18.78
N GLU A 58 3.26 5.22 -19.97
CA GLU A 58 2.73 4.75 -21.24
C GLU A 58 2.81 3.21 -21.36
N LYS A 59 3.95 2.60 -20.99
CA LYS A 59 4.09 1.15 -20.95
C LYS A 59 3.11 0.49 -19.98
N ILE A 60 2.90 1.12 -18.80
CA ILE A 60 1.91 0.66 -17.83
C ILE A 60 0.49 0.77 -18.43
N GLY A 61 0.18 1.86 -19.10
CA GLY A 61 -1.12 2.05 -19.80
C GLY A 61 -1.40 0.94 -20.79
N ILE A 62 -0.42 0.58 -21.62
CA ILE A 62 -0.51 -0.54 -22.57
C ILE A 62 -0.75 -1.86 -21.82
N ALA A 63 0.04 -2.17 -20.80
CA ALA A 63 -0.13 -3.36 -19.99
C ALA A 63 -1.48 -3.41 -19.26
N ALA A 64 -2.05 -2.26 -18.93
CA ALA A 64 -3.37 -2.08 -18.32
C ALA A 64 -4.51 -2.03 -19.38
N ARG A 65 -4.38 -2.73 -20.49
CA ARG A 65 -5.38 -2.82 -21.58
C ARG A 65 -5.64 -1.47 -22.28
N ASN A 66 -4.60 -0.70 -22.52
CA ASN A 66 -4.63 0.63 -23.13
C ASN A 66 -5.51 1.63 -22.36
N GLN A 67 -5.51 1.57 -21.05
CA GLN A 67 -6.23 2.55 -20.23
C GLN A 67 -5.47 3.89 -20.22
N ALA A 68 -6.22 5.00 -20.32
CA ALA A 68 -5.65 6.34 -20.30
C ALA A 68 -5.22 6.78 -18.90
N GLN A 69 -5.86 6.27 -17.84
CA GLN A 69 -5.61 6.72 -16.47
C GLN A 69 -4.14 6.65 -16.02
N PRO A 70 -3.38 5.55 -16.28
CA PRO A 70 -1.96 5.53 -15.95
C PRO A 70 -1.14 6.56 -16.73
N VAL A 71 -1.56 6.89 -17.95
CA VAL A 71 -0.85 7.86 -18.82
C VAL A 71 -1.13 9.29 -18.39
N ASP A 72 -2.40 9.61 -18.17
CA ASP A 72 -2.88 10.98 -17.89
C ASP A 72 -2.67 11.38 -16.43
N GLY A 73 -2.72 10.42 -15.49
CA GLY A 73 -2.54 10.68 -14.07
C GLY A 73 -1.16 11.29 -13.75
N SER A 74 -1.08 12.10 -12.73
CA SER A 74 0.16 12.75 -12.29
C SER A 74 1.26 11.75 -11.92
N LEU A 75 0.87 10.66 -11.26
CA LEU A 75 1.74 9.52 -10.95
C LEU A 75 0.95 8.21 -10.99
N VAL A 76 1.66 7.10 -11.09
CA VAL A 76 1.13 5.76 -10.85
C VAL A 76 1.74 5.20 -9.58
N ILE A 77 0.93 4.65 -8.69
CA ILE A 77 1.40 3.95 -7.49
C ILE A 77 1.19 2.45 -7.71
N LEU A 78 2.28 1.69 -7.83
CA LEU A 78 2.22 0.23 -7.83
C LEU A 78 2.23 -0.25 -6.38
N LEU A 79 1.17 -0.93 -5.99
CA LEU A 79 0.95 -1.43 -4.65
C LEU A 79 1.35 -2.91 -4.59
N CYS A 80 2.53 -3.19 -4.04
CA CYS A 80 3.12 -4.52 -4.02
C CYS A 80 3.02 -5.15 -2.63
N GLY A 81 2.57 -6.40 -2.54
CA GLY A 81 2.52 -7.15 -1.29
C GLY A 81 3.79 -7.96 -1.05
N ASN A 82 4.46 -7.73 0.08
CA ASN A 82 5.61 -8.53 0.52
C ASN A 82 5.15 -9.75 1.32
N MET A 83 5.19 -10.92 0.71
CA MET A 83 4.81 -12.18 1.36
C MET A 83 5.84 -12.70 2.37
N SER A 84 7.03 -12.07 2.45
CA SER A 84 8.11 -12.42 3.38
C SER A 84 8.19 -11.49 4.60
N ALA A 85 7.36 -10.46 4.69
CA ALA A 85 7.42 -9.44 5.75
C ALA A 85 7.40 -10.03 7.17
N TRP A 86 6.70 -11.16 7.37
CA TRP A 86 6.60 -11.85 8.65
C TRP A 86 7.95 -12.34 9.20
N LYS A 87 8.97 -12.50 8.36
CA LYS A 87 10.31 -12.99 8.72
C LYS A 87 11.44 -11.99 8.44
N ASP A 88 11.23 -10.99 7.56
CA ASP A 88 12.30 -10.08 7.13
C ASP A 88 12.79 -9.17 8.26
N ASP A 89 11.87 -8.67 9.10
CA ASP A 89 12.15 -7.92 10.32
C ASP A 89 10.86 -7.87 11.18
N PRO A 90 10.49 -9.00 11.80
CA PRO A 90 9.18 -9.16 12.43
C PRO A 90 8.94 -8.26 13.63
N LEU A 91 10.00 -7.77 14.26
CA LEU A 91 9.92 -6.97 15.49
C LEU A 91 10.20 -5.49 15.29
N ARG A 92 10.43 -5.00 14.06
CA ARG A 92 10.82 -3.60 13.81
C ARG A 92 9.87 -2.57 14.44
N TYR A 93 8.59 -2.87 14.52
CA TYR A 93 7.58 -1.98 15.11
C TYR A 93 7.19 -2.36 16.54
N TRP A 94 7.90 -3.33 17.15
CA TRP A 94 7.62 -3.84 18.49
C TRP A 94 8.75 -3.57 19.48
N GLN A 95 9.82 -2.89 19.04
CA GLN A 95 11.05 -2.67 19.84
C GLN A 95 10.80 -1.92 21.15
N ASN A 96 9.74 -1.09 21.22
CA ASN A 96 9.36 -0.34 22.44
C ASN A 96 8.46 -1.15 23.39
N HIS A 97 8.16 -2.41 23.08
CA HIS A 97 7.36 -3.28 23.95
C HIS A 97 8.25 -4.18 24.79
N PRO A 98 7.77 -4.69 25.97
CA PRO A 98 8.49 -5.66 26.77
C PRO A 98 8.93 -6.88 25.96
N THR A 99 10.08 -7.46 26.30
CA THR A 99 10.68 -8.62 25.62
C THR A 99 9.70 -9.80 25.50
N GLU A 100 8.98 -10.09 26.58
CA GLU A 100 7.97 -11.16 26.58
C GLU A 100 6.92 -10.94 25.49
N LYS A 101 6.46 -9.69 25.30
CA LYS A 101 5.51 -9.35 24.24
C LYS A 101 6.12 -9.51 22.85
N GLN A 102 7.37 -9.12 22.67
CA GLN A 102 8.08 -9.29 21.41
C GLN A 102 8.21 -10.77 21.03
N GLU A 103 8.57 -11.64 21.96
CA GLU A 103 8.68 -13.08 21.73
C GLU A 103 7.32 -13.72 21.41
N LEU A 104 6.25 -13.31 22.09
CA LEU A 104 4.89 -13.75 21.77
C LEU A 104 4.48 -13.36 20.35
N VAL A 105 4.78 -12.14 19.90
CA VAL A 105 4.51 -11.68 18.54
C VAL A 105 5.29 -12.51 17.54
N LYS A 106 6.58 -12.71 17.75
CA LYS A 106 7.46 -13.51 16.88
C LYS A 106 6.93 -14.94 16.72
N ALA A 107 6.65 -15.61 17.82
CA ALA A 107 6.10 -16.96 17.82
C ALA A 107 4.73 -17.03 17.09
N SER A 108 3.88 -16.01 17.28
CA SER A 108 2.58 -15.93 16.61
C SER A 108 2.71 -15.76 15.09
N LEU A 109 3.66 -14.93 14.65
CA LEU A 109 3.96 -14.73 13.23
C LEU A 109 4.47 -16.02 12.60
N GLU A 110 5.42 -16.68 13.24
CA GLU A 110 5.98 -17.96 12.78
C GLU A 110 4.88 -19.02 12.67
N LYS A 111 4.12 -19.24 13.72
CA LYS A 111 3.01 -20.19 13.73
C LYS A 111 1.99 -19.95 12.62
N LYS A 112 1.70 -18.66 12.31
CA LYS A 112 0.67 -18.30 11.33
C LYS A 112 1.15 -18.36 9.89
N TYR A 113 2.44 -18.09 9.65
CA TYR A 113 2.93 -17.81 8.29
C TYR A 113 4.04 -18.73 7.80
N SER A 114 4.78 -19.48 8.66
CA SER A 114 5.90 -20.32 8.24
C SER A 114 5.52 -21.34 7.19
N ASP A 115 4.45 -22.09 7.45
CA ASP A 115 4.03 -23.24 6.64
C ASP A 115 2.78 -22.97 5.78
N SER A 116 2.33 -21.70 5.73
CA SER A 116 1.13 -21.33 4.99
C SER A 116 1.37 -20.25 3.93
N PRO A 117 1.74 -20.63 2.69
CA PRO A 117 1.79 -19.70 1.57
C PRO A 117 0.49 -18.93 1.37
N GLN A 118 -0.65 -19.58 1.61
CA GLN A 118 -1.96 -18.97 1.48
C GLN A 118 -2.15 -17.83 2.49
N ASN A 119 -1.84 -18.05 3.77
CA ASN A 119 -1.96 -17.00 4.79
C ASN A 119 -1.07 -15.79 4.46
N ARG A 120 0.16 -16.03 3.95
CA ARG A 120 1.07 -14.96 3.53
C ARG A 120 0.48 -14.13 2.39
N ARG A 121 -0.08 -14.82 1.38
CA ARG A 121 -0.72 -14.18 0.23
C ARG A 121 -1.96 -13.39 0.66
N ASP A 122 -2.84 -13.97 1.45
CA ASP A 122 -4.10 -13.34 1.86
C ASP A 122 -3.83 -12.10 2.73
N GLU A 123 -2.84 -12.18 3.63
CA GLU A 123 -2.44 -11.03 4.44
C GLU A 123 -1.85 -9.91 3.57
N ALA A 124 -0.99 -10.24 2.60
CA ALA A 124 -0.43 -9.25 1.69
C ALA A 124 -1.53 -8.56 0.86
N ILE A 125 -2.48 -9.30 0.32
CA ILE A 125 -3.62 -8.75 -0.43
C ILE A 125 -4.49 -7.86 0.45
N ARG A 126 -4.84 -8.32 1.66
CA ARG A 126 -5.67 -7.56 2.60
C ARG A 126 -5.01 -6.24 2.98
N SER A 127 -3.74 -6.29 3.34
CA SER A 127 -2.96 -5.10 3.72
C SER A 127 -2.84 -4.10 2.57
N CYS A 128 -2.58 -4.58 1.36
CA CYS A 128 -2.58 -3.74 0.15
C CYS A 128 -3.97 -3.14 -0.10
N GLY A 129 -5.04 -3.89 0.15
CA GLY A 129 -6.42 -3.39 0.03
C GLY A 129 -6.71 -2.22 0.97
N PHE A 130 -6.27 -2.30 2.23
CA PHE A 130 -6.40 -1.19 3.19
C PHE A 130 -5.61 0.04 2.76
N ALA A 131 -4.35 -0.14 2.37
CA ALA A 131 -3.53 0.96 1.87
C ALA A 131 -4.12 1.59 0.60
N GLY A 132 -4.61 0.77 -0.33
CA GLY A 132 -5.29 1.24 -1.54
C GLY A 132 -6.54 2.04 -1.23
N GLN A 133 -7.35 1.62 -0.26
CA GLN A 133 -8.52 2.38 0.18
C GLN A 133 -8.12 3.72 0.80
N THR A 134 -7.07 3.76 1.62
CA THR A 134 -6.56 5.02 2.21
C THR A 134 -6.11 6.00 1.13
N ILE A 135 -5.43 5.52 0.08
CA ILE A 135 -5.01 6.36 -1.05
C ILE A 135 -6.22 6.95 -1.81
N MET A 136 -7.32 6.22 -1.86
CA MET A 136 -8.51 6.63 -2.62
C MET A 136 -9.45 7.57 -1.86
N LEU A 137 -9.30 7.72 -0.55
CA LEU A 137 -10.06 8.65 0.30
C LEU A 137 -9.38 10.01 0.43
#